data_1c96d2f5afb803f6524f4b3c5c536eaa
#
_entry.id   1c96d2f5afb803f6524f4b3c5c536eaa
#
_cell.length_a   1.000
_cell.length_b   1.000
_cell.length_c   1.000
_cell.angle_alpha   90.00
_cell.angle_beta   90.00
_cell.angle_gamma   90.00
#
_symmetry.space_group_name_H-M   'P 1'
#
loop_
_entity.id
_entity.type
_entity.pdbx_description
1 polymer ?
#
loop_
_entity_poly.entity_id
_entity_poly.type
_entity_poly.pdbx_seq_one_letter_code
_entity_poly.pdbx_strand_id
1 'polypeptide(L)'
;MAILDIERYYYFKLRNGNPYTIKVSLVPINTIINRSYVEMTEEQKTFYLEHPTATVMEVWDCQLTPPYVPPTPDVQEYAHEKLKELKDACYSSISVSTLEFAMAIDKVENITADSYYSLTEARHVVSDFRSQSKHAMQVLNTYKTQIESAQTIEAVDTIYQQAMEEL
;
A
#
# COMPACT_ATOMS: atom_id res chain seq x y z
N MET A 1 49.06 20.70 21.89
CA MET A 1 48.59 19.40 22.41
C MET A 1 48.58 18.47 21.22
N ALA A 2 49.54 17.56 21.10
CA ALA A 2 49.61 16.65 19.97
C ALA A 2 48.46 15.64 20.11
N ILE A 3 47.57 15.61 19.12
CA ILE A 3 46.57 14.56 19.00
C ILE A 3 47.36 13.29 18.67
N LEU A 4 47.46 12.37 19.63
CA LEU A 4 48.01 11.04 19.37
C LEU A 4 47.13 10.39 18.29
N ASP A 5 47.72 10.21 17.12
CA ASP A 5 47.08 9.50 16.02
C ASP A 5 47.01 8.01 16.42
N ILE A 6 45.90 7.62 17.03
CA ILE A 6 45.69 6.23 17.50
C ILE A 6 45.37 5.39 16.30
N GLU A 7 46.30 4.53 15.90
CA GLU A 7 46.12 3.57 14.80
C GLU A 7 44.92 2.66 15.10
N ARG A 8 44.00 2.55 14.13
CA ARG A 8 42.80 1.73 14.22
C ARG A 8 42.85 0.69 13.13
N TYR A 9 42.52 -0.56 13.50
CA TYR A 9 42.47 -1.70 12.64
C TYR A 9 40.99 -2.05 12.38
N TYR A 10 40.62 -2.29 11.13
CA TYR A 10 39.23 -2.51 10.68
C TYR A 10 39.08 -3.93 10.15
N TYR A 11 38.08 -4.65 10.62
CA TYR A 11 37.84 -6.05 10.30
C TYR A 11 36.37 -6.30 10.01
N PHE A 12 36.11 -7.19 9.05
CA PHE A 12 34.81 -7.86 8.99
C PHE A 12 34.81 -9.08 9.88
N LYS A 13 33.77 -9.24 10.69
CA LYS A 13 33.51 -10.49 11.39
C LYS A 13 32.62 -11.35 10.52
N LEU A 14 33.05 -12.60 10.27
CA LEU A 14 32.33 -13.54 9.40
C LEU A 14 31.46 -14.51 10.19
N ARG A 15 30.31 -14.85 9.62
CA ARG A 15 29.46 -15.94 10.04
C ARG A 15 29.16 -16.82 8.82
N ASN A 16 29.54 -18.09 8.88
CA ASN A 16 29.45 -19.02 7.73
C ASN A 16 30.09 -18.48 6.43
N GLY A 17 31.22 -17.80 6.58
CA GLY A 17 31.96 -17.21 5.45
C GLY A 17 31.46 -15.86 4.95
N ASN A 18 30.30 -15.36 5.44
CA ASN A 18 29.73 -14.07 5.04
C ASN A 18 29.96 -12.98 6.11
N PRO A 19 30.26 -11.74 5.70
CA PRO A 19 30.41 -10.62 6.63
C PRO A 19 29.06 -10.28 7.25
N TYR A 20 29.01 -10.15 8.58
CA TYR A 20 27.78 -9.77 9.28
C TYR A 20 27.93 -8.58 10.23
N THR A 21 29.18 -8.22 10.58
CA THR A 21 29.44 -7.02 11.37
C THR A 21 30.84 -6.51 11.14
N ILE A 22 31.05 -5.22 11.38
CA ILE A 22 32.35 -4.54 11.33
C ILE A 22 32.87 -4.41 12.74
N LYS A 23 34.15 -4.68 12.94
CA LYS A 23 34.86 -4.47 14.18
C LYS A 23 36.05 -3.53 13.99
N VAL A 24 36.08 -2.47 14.77
CA VAL A 24 37.24 -1.59 14.87
C VAL A 24 38.00 -1.96 16.14
N SER A 25 39.32 -2.14 16.01
CA SER A 25 40.22 -2.52 17.11
C SER A 25 41.39 -1.56 17.20
N LEU A 26 41.85 -1.32 18.42
CA LEU A 26 43.07 -0.56 18.67
C LEU A 26 44.33 -1.45 18.68
N VAL A 27 44.12 -2.77 18.56
CA VAL A 27 45.21 -3.76 18.52
C VAL A 27 44.92 -4.68 17.34
N PRO A 28 45.94 -5.06 16.52
CA PRO A 28 45.74 -5.95 15.39
C PRO A 28 45.21 -7.31 15.86
N ILE A 29 44.20 -7.83 15.14
CA ILE A 29 43.64 -9.17 15.36
C ILE A 29 44.45 -10.15 14.51
N ASN A 30 44.98 -11.20 15.14
CA ASN A 30 45.63 -12.26 14.37
C ASN A 30 44.57 -13.09 13.60
N THR A 31 44.32 -12.74 12.32
CA THR A 31 43.35 -13.37 11.45
C THR A 31 43.72 -14.79 11.03
N ILE A 32 45.01 -15.16 11.13
CA ILE A 32 45.48 -16.52 10.86
C ILE A 32 44.98 -17.48 11.94
N ILE A 33 45.00 -17.03 13.20
CA ILE A 33 44.53 -17.80 14.35
C ILE A 33 43.00 -17.69 14.44
N ASN A 34 42.48 -16.49 14.28
CA ASN A 34 41.03 -16.22 14.37
C ASN A 34 40.39 -16.03 12.99
N ARG A 35 40.08 -17.16 12.35
CA ARG A 35 39.49 -17.22 11.01
C ARG A 35 38.08 -16.60 10.89
N SER A 36 37.49 -16.17 12.01
CA SER A 36 36.22 -15.47 12.02
C SER A 36 36.36 -13.96 11.67
N TYR A 37 37.56 -13.48 11.48
CA TYR A 37 37.84 -12.11 11.12
C TYR A 37 38.63 -12.01 9.82
N VAL A 38 38.25 -11.08 8.97
CA VAL A 38 38.98 -10.70 7.76
C VAL A 38 39.31 -9.22 7.86
N GLU A 39 40.56 -8.85 7.64
CA GLU A 39 40.98 -7.45 7.63
C GLU A 39 40.42 -6.73 6.41
N MET A 40 39.93 -5.50 6.59
CA MET A 40 39.44 -4.69 5.47
C MET A 40 40.62 -4.28 4.58
N THR A 41 40.35 -4.23 3.28
CA THR A 41 41.25 -3.56 2.34
C THR A 41 41.24 -2.05 2.59
N GLU A 42 42.24 -1.33 2.10
CA GLU A 42 42.26 0.14 2.20
C GLU A 42 41.05 0.79 1.49
N GLU A 43 40.60 0.20 0.39
CA GLU A 43 39.41 0.63 -0.33
C GLU A 43 38.13 0.49 0.55
N GLN A 44 37.94 -0.67 1.15
CA GLN A 44 36.80 -0.95 2.04
C GLN A 44 36.82 -0.05 3.30
N LYS A 45 38.01 0.20 3.84
CA LYS A 45 38.17 1.09 4.97
C LYS A 45 37.83 2.55 4.60
N THR A 46 38.31 3.03 3.46
CA THR A 46 37.98 4.36 2.93
C THR A 46 36.51 4.51 2.72
N PHE A 47 35.89 3.53 2.05
CA PHE A 47 34.44 3.48 1.80
C PHE A 47 33.62 3.53 3.11
N TYR A 48 34.03 2.75 4.13
CA TYR A 48 33.36 2.75 5.45
C TYR A 48 33.45 4.11 6.15
N LEU A 49 34.60 4.81 6.06
CA LEU A 49 34.77 6.10 6.68
C LEU A 49 34.02 7.22 5.98
N GLU A 50 33.85 7.12 4.65
CA GLU A 50 33.11 8.09 3.84
C GLU A 50 31.59 7.85 3.93
N HIS A 51 31.15 6.60 4.17
CA HIS A 51 29.75 6.21 4.22
C HIS A 51 29.36 5.58 5.57
N PRO A 52 29.30 6.36 6.67
CA PRO A 52 29.10 5.83 8.04
C PRO A 52 27.75 5.13 8.25
N THR A 53 26.79 5.32 7.35
CA THR A 53 25.45 4.69 7.38
C THR A 53 25.36 3.48 6.48
N ALA A 54 26.42 3.14 5.73
CA ALA A 54 26.42 1.98 4.84
C ALA A 54 26.28 0.67 5.64
N THR A 55 25.58 -0.27 5.07
CA THR A 55 25.44 -1.62 5.61
C THR A 55 26.76 -2.40 5.50
N VAL A 56 26.91 -3.47 6.27
CA VAL A 56 28.11 -4.31 6.24
C VAL A 56 28.39 -4.86 4.82
N MET A 57 27.35 -5.22 4.07
CA MET A 57 27.48 -5.73 2.69
C MET A 57 27.89 -4.63 1.72
N GLU A 58 27.33 -3.43 1.85
CA GLU A 58 27.75 -2.28 1.02
C GLU A 58 29.21 -1.93 1.22
N VAL A 59 29.71 -2.01 2.47
CA VAL A 59 31.15 -1.82 2.75
C VAL A 59 31.99 -2.97 2.21
N TRP A 60 31.49 -4.21 2.31
CA TRP A 60 32.17 -5.38 1.78
C TRP A 60 32.37 -5.31 0.26
N ASP A 61 31.33 -4.87 -0.44
CA ASP A 61 31.32 -4.76 -1.90
C ASP A 61 31.84 -3.39 -2.40
N CYS A 62 32.11 -2.44 -1.50
CA CYS A 62 32.44 -1.04 -1.80
C CYS A 62 31.41 -0.36 -2.70
N GLN A 63 30.11 -0.70 -2.52
CA GLN A 63 29.02 -0.22 -3.35
C GLN A 63 27.78 0.04 -2.51
N LEU A 64 27.24 1.28 -2.61
CA LEU A 64 25.94 1.60 -1.99
C LEU A 64 24.82 0.90 -2.75
N THR A 65 23.97 0.21 -2.02
CA THR A 65 22.72 -0.33 -2.58
C THR A 65 21.78 0.84 -2.85
N PRO A 66 21.24 1.00 -4.07
CA PRO A 66 20.25 2.01 -4.34
C PRO A 66 19.08 1.87 -3.36
N PRO A 67 18.51 2.98 -2.85
CA PRO A 67 17.31 2.90 -2.03
C PRO A 67 16.23 2.14 -2.82
N TYR A 68 15.53 1.22 -2.14
CA TYR A 68 14.40 0.52 -2.74
C TYR A 68 13.37 1.55 -3.21
N VAL A 69 13.20 1.63 -4.52
CA VAL A 69 12.10 2.38 -5.14
C VAL A 69 11.00 1.36 -5.39
N PRO A 70 9.87 1.43 -4.66
CA PRO A 70 8.76 0.55 -4.95
C PRO A 70 8.33 0.75 -6.40
N PRO A 71 7.95 -0.34 -7.12
CA PRO A 71 7.44 -0.22 -8.47
C PRO A 71 6.27 0.75 -8.46
N THR A 72 6.25 1.68 -9.41
CA THR A 72 5.11 2.57 -9.61
C THR A 72 3.90 1.70 -9.92
N PRO A 73 2.78 1.82 -9.19
CA PRO A 73 1.59 1.05 -9.48
C PRO A 73 1.16 1.24 -10.92
N ASP A 74 0.72 0.17 -11.59
CA ASP A 74 0.11 0.28 -12.91
C ASP A 74 -1.18 1.09 -12.78
N VAL A 75 -1.30 2.16 -13.57
CA VAL A 75 -2.48 3.06 -13.54
C VAL A 75 -3.76 2.28 -13.83
N GLN A 76 -3.70 1.29 -14.72
CA GLN A 76 -4.86 0.46 -15.08
C GLN A 76 -5.29 -0.46 -13.92
N GLU A 77 -4.34 -1.07 -13.24
CA GLU A 77 -4.61 -1.91 -12.07
C GLU A 77 -5.19 -1.05 -10.93
N TYR A 78 -4.61 0.11 -10.67
CA TYR A 78 -5.10 1.06 -9.68
C TYR A 78 -6.51 1.57 -9.99
N ALA A 79 -6.79 1.92 -11.25
CA ALA A 79 -8.11 2.33 -11.71
C ALA A 79 -9.16 1.21 -11.51
N HIS A 80 -8.77 -0.04 -11.77
CA HIS A 80 -9.65 -1.18 -11.55
C HIS A 80 -10.01 -1.39 -10.07
N GLU A 81 -9.04 -1.25 -9.17
CA GLU A 81 -9.27 -1.31 -7.72
C GLU A 81 -10.22 -0.19 -7.27
N LYS A 82 -9.99 1.05 -7.72
CA LYS A 82 -10.85 2.19 -7.38
C LYS A 82 -12.28 2.04 -7.93
N LEU A 83 -12.44 1.44 -9.11
CA LEU A 83 -13.77 1.11 -9.63
C LEU A 83 -14.50 0.06 -8.79
N LYS A 84 -13.79 -0.92 -8.27
CA LYS A 84 -14.36 -1.90 -7.35
C LYS A 84 -14.82 -1.24 -6.06
N GLU A 85 -13.97 -0.38 -5.46
CA GLU A 85 -14.32 0.38 -4.26
C GLU A 85 -15.55 1.28 -4.50
N LEU A 86 -15.60 2.01 -5.62
CA LEU A 86 -16.75 2.85 -5.99
C LEU A 86 -18.03 2.02 -6.14
N LYS A 87 -17.94 0.86 -6.77
CA LYS A 87 -19.08 -0.05 -6.92
C LYS A 87 -19.61 -0.51 -5.55
N ASP A 88 -18.73 -0.87 -4.64
CA ASP A 88 -19.08 -1.31 -3.29
C ASP A 88 -19.69 -0.14 -2.49
N ALA A 89 -19.18 1.09 -2.64
CA ALA A 89 -19.74 2.30 -2.06
C ALA A 89 -21.16 2.58 -2.60
N CYS A 90 -21.37 2.48 -3.93
CA CYS A 90 -22.67 2.63 -4.56
C CYS A 90 -23.72 1.64 -4.02
N TYR A 91 -23.33 0.39 -3.81
CA TYR A 91 -24.24 -0.57 -3.19
C TYR A 91 -24.51 -0.27 -1.72
N SER A 92 -23.51 0.20 -0.99
CA SER A 92 -23.62 0.53 0.43
C SER A 92 -24.42 1.83 0.68
N SER A 93 -24.54 2.71 -0.31
CA SER A 93 -25.35 3.94 -0.22
C SER A 93 -26.84 3.69 -0.25
N ILE A 94 -27.28 2.47 -0.68
CA ILE A 94 -28.68 2.09 -0.68
C ILE A 94 -29.08 1.64 0.72
N SER A 95 -29.84 2.47 1.43
CA SER A 95 -30.25 2.21 2.82
C SER A 95 -31.31 1.13 2.96
N VAL A 96 -32.13 0.92 1.92
CA VAL A 96 -33.17 -0.11 1.89
C VAL A 96 -32.54 -1.45 1.50
N SER A 97 -32.60 -2.43 2.39
CA SER A 97 -32.08 -3.77 2.09
C SER A 97 -32.88 -4.48 1.00
N THR A 98 -32.25 -5.42 0.31
CA THR A 98 -32.92 -6.26 -0.71
C THR A 98 -34.08 -7.04 -0.12
N LEU A 99 -34.00 -7.45 1.15
CA LEU A 99 -35.07 -8.16 1.85
C LEU A 99 -36.27 -7.24 2.10
N GLU A 100 -36.04 -6.03 2.61
CA GLU A 100 -37.10 -5.02 2.83
C GLU A 100 -37.79 -4.67 1.53
N PHE A 101 -37.02 -4.47 0.45
CA PHE A 101 -37.57 -4.23 -0.89
C PHE A 101 -38.43 -5.40 -1.39
N ALA A 102 -37.95 -6.67 -1.22
CA ALA A 102 -38.71 -7.84 -1.63
C ALA A 102 -40.01 -7.97 -0.87
N MET A 103 -40.01 -7.75 0.45
CA MET A 103 -41.23 -7.78 1.29
C MET A 103 -42.19 -6.65 0.92
N ALA A 104 -41.66 -5.46 0.62
CA ALA A 104 -42.50 -4.34 0.21
C ALA A 104 -43.11 -4.51 -1.17
N ILE A 105 -42.38 -5.08 -2.13
CA ILE A 105 -42.87 -5.34 -3.48
C ILE A 105 -43.97 -6.39 -3.45
N ASP A 106 -43.81 -7.46 -2.66
CA ASP A 106 -44.86 -8.49 -2.48
C ASP A 106 -46.15 -7.87 -1.97
N LYS A 107 -46.09 -6.97 -0.98
CA LYS A 107 -47.26 -6.24 -0.45
C LYS A 107 -47.88 -5.31 -1.48
N VAL A 108 -47.11 -4.68 -2.35
CA VAL A 108 -47.61 -3.77 -3.39
C VAL A 108 -48.32 -4.57 -4.48
N GLU A 109 -47.80 -5.75 -4.85
CA GLU A 109 -48.32 -6.63 -5.87
C GLU A 109 -49.54 -7.45 -5.36
N ASN A 110 -49.50 -7.83 -4.07
CA ASN A 110 -50.57 -8.59 -3.43
C ASN A 110 -51.13 -7.82 -2.22
N ILE A 111 -52.05 -6.90 -2.47
CA ILE A 111 -52.61 -5.96 -1.48
C ILE A 111 -53.25 -6.69 -0.29
N THR A 112 -53.79 -7.88 -0.50
CA THR A 112 -54.46 -8.72 0.52
C THR A 112 -53.46 -9.58 1.31
N ALA A 113 -52.20 -9.65 0.90
CA ALA A 113 -51.19 -10.44 1.60
C ALA A 113 -51.01 -9.93 3.05
N ASP A 114 -50.92 -10.88 3.97
CA ASP A 114 -50.50 -10.59 5.34
C ASP A 114 -48.99 -10.23 5.32
N SER A 115 -48.69 -8.99 5.60
CA SER A 115 -47.32 -8.43 5.47
C SER A 115 -46.99 -7.52 6.64
N TYR A 116 -45.73 -7.44 6.97
CA TYR A 116 -45.19 -6.53 7.96
C TYR A 116 -45.52 -5.07 7.63
N TYR A 117 -45.55 -4.70 6.33
CA TYR A 117 -45.84 -3.36 5.86
C TYR A 117 -47.32 -3.13 5.58
N SER A 118 -47.81 -1.93 5.94
CA SER A 118 -49.01 -1.41 5.30
C SER A 118 -48.75 -1.11 3.82
N LEU A 119 -49.81 -0.99 3.01
CA LEU A 119 -49.66 -0.68 1.58
C LEU A 119 -48.94 0.67 1.34
N THR A 120 -49.17 1.65 2.20
CA THR A 120 -48.54 2.96 2.11
C THR A 120 -47.04 2.89 2.41
N GLU A 121 -46.67 2.21 3.49
CA GLU A 121 -45.25 1.98 3.86
C GLU A 121 -44.51 1.18 2.77
N ALA A 122 -45.13 0.11 2.27
CA ALA A 122 -44.56 -0.69 1.19
C ALA A 122 -44.27 0.14 -0.07
N ARG A 123 -45.17 1.04 -0.45
CA ARG A 123 -44.97 1.95 -1.59
C ARG A 123 -43.82 2.92 -1.35
N HIS A 124 -43.67 3.43 -0.13
CA HIS A 124 -42.51 4.30 0.23
C HIS A 124 -41.18 3.51 0.14
N VAL A 125 -41.08 2.35 0.74
CA VAL A 125 -39.90 1.47 0.67
C VAL A 125 -39.51 1.18 -0.78
N VAL A 126 -40.48 0.81 -1.63
CA VAL A 126 -40.23 0.55 -3.06
C VAL A 126 -39.77 1.81 -3.79
N SER A 127 -40.36 2.97 -3.51
CA SER A 127 -39.99 4.24 -4.11
C SER A 127 -38.56 4.64 -3.72
N ASP A 128 -38.23 4.53 -2.43
CA ASP A 128 -36.93 4.90 -1.89
C ASP A 128 -35.82 4.00 -2.44
N PHE A 129 -36.03 2.69 -2.47
CA PHE A 129 -35.08 1.76 -3.07
C PHE A 129 -34.82 2.08 -4.55
N ARG A 130 -35.88 2.32 -5.33
CA ARG A 130 -35.73 2.66 -6.75
C ARG A 130 -35.00 3.99 -6.96
N SER A 131 -35.29 4.99 -6.14
CA SER A 131 -34.61 6.30 -6.21
C SER A 131 -33.14 6.19 -5.88
N GLN A 132 -32.81 5.54 -4.77
CA GLN A 132 -31.42 5.33 -4.33
C GLN A 132 -30.64 4.48 -5.32
N SER A 133 -31.21 3.37 -5.77
CA SER A 133 -30.57 2.51 -6.79
C SER A 133 -30.33 3.24 -8.10
N LYS A 134 -31.28 4.08 -8.55
CA LYS A 134 -31.11 4.88 -9.77
C LYS A 134 -29.98 5.89 -9.60
N HIS A 135 -29.91 6.56 -8.47
CA HIS A 135 -28.86 7.53 -8.17
C HIS A 135 -27.49 6.85 -8.13
N ALA A 136 -27.32 5.78 -7.34
CA ALA A 136 -26.08 5.02 -7.25
C ALA A 136 -25.60 4.51 -8.62
N MET A 137 -26.51 4.02 -9.47
CA MET A 137 -26.17 3.58 -10.83
C MET A 137 -25.80 4.74 -11.75
N GLN A 138 -26.40 5.92 -11.59
CA GLN A 138 -26.01 7.12 -12.34
C GLN A 138 -24.60 7.55 -12.00
N VAL A 139 -24.25 7.64 -10.69
CA VAL A 139 -22.89 7.95 -10.22
C VAL A 139 -21.90 6.93 -10.79
N LEU A 140 -22.13 5.64 -10.61
CA LEU A 140 -21.23 4.60 -11.11
C LEU A 140 -21.01 4.72 -12.63
N ASN A 141 -22.08 4.89 -13.43
CA ASN A 141 -21.97 4.98 -14.87
C ASN A 141 -21.27 6.27 -15.33
N THR A 142 -21.49 7.40 -14.63
CA THR A 142 -20.85 8.68 -14.95
C THR A 142 -19.32 8.60 -14.75
N TYR A 143 -18.89 8.04 -13.64
CA TYR A 143 -17.47 8.06 -13.25
C TYR A 143 -16.67 6.86 -13.76
N LYS A 144 -17.31 5.71 -14.03
CA LYS A 144 -16.63 4.51 -14.55
C LYS A 144 -15.75 4.82 -15.76
N THR A 145 -16.31 5.41 -16.81
CA THR A 145 -15.57 5.69 -18.05
C THR A 145 -14.43 6.69 -17.82
N GLN A 146 -14.62 7.65 -16.92
CA GLN A 146 -13.61 8.64 -16.59
C GLN A 146 -12.43 7.98 -15.86
N ILE A 147 -12.69 7.13 -14.88
CA ILE A 147 -11.66 6.37 -14.13
C ILE A 147 -10.90 5.44 -15.10
N GLU A 148 -11.61 4.68 -15.95
CA GLU A 148 -11.00 3.75 -16.92
C GLU A 148 -10.13 4.46 -17.97
N SER A 149 -10.41 5.74 -18.27
CA SER A 149 -9.64 6.53 -19.25
C SER A 149 -8.55 7.41 -18.63
N ALA A 150 -8.45 7.47 -17.32
CA ALA A 150 -7.44 8.25 -16.61
C ALA A 150 -6.02 7.74 -16.91
N GLN A 151 -5.08 8.68 -17.10
CA GLN A 151 -3.70 8.37 -17.50
C GLN A 151 -2.71 8.44 -16.32
N THR A 152 -3.15 8.96 -15.17
CA THR A 152 -2.32 9.07 -13.95
C THR A 152 -3.11 8.66 -12.72
N ILE A 153 -2.40 8.24 -11.67
CA ILE A 153 -2.98 7.86 -10.39
C ILE A 153 -3.71 9.06 -9.75
N GLU A 154 -3.13 10.25 -9.82
CA GLU A 154 -3.72 11.47 -9.28
C GLU A 154 -5.05 11.83 -9.98
N ALA A 155 -5.15 11.55 -11.30
CA ALA A 155 -6.39 11.73 -12.02
C ALA A 155 -7.45 10.72 -11.58
N VAL A 156 -7.07 9.45 -11.39
CA VAL A 156 -7.96 8.40 -10.85
C VAL A 156 -8.49 8.81 -9.48
N ASP A 157 -7.61 9.25 -8.57
CA ASP A 157 -8.00 9.67 -7.22
C ASP A 157 -8.95 10.86 -7.23
N THR A 158 -8.66 11.86 -8.07
CA THR A 158 -9.52 13.06 -8.19
C THR A 158 -10.93 12.68 -8.65
N ILE A 159 -11.03 11.85 -9.68
CA ILE A 159 -12.32 11.39 -10.23
C ILE A 159 -13.06 10.51 -9.19
N TYR A 160 -12.35 9.63 -8.50
CA TYR A 160 -12.91 8.79 -7.45
C TYR A 160 -13.47 9.62 -6.29
N GLN A 161 -12.74 10.63 -5.81
CA GLN A 161 -13.21 11.52 -4.75
C GLN A 161 -14.47 12.28 -5.18
N GLN A 162 -14.53 12.80 -6.41
CA GLN A 162 -15.74 13.44 -6.95
C GLN A 162 -16.94 12.47 -6.96
N ALA A 163 -16.72 11.22 -7.34
CA ALA A 163 -17.77 10.19 -7.33
C ALA A 163 -18.28 9.90 -5.90
N MET A 164 -17.37 9.88 -4.93
CA MET A 164 -17.70 9.64 -3.51
C MET A 164 -18.46 10.81 -2.87
N GLU A 165 -18.19 12.05 -3.31
CA GLU A 165 -18.91 13.24 -2.84
C GLU A 165 -20.34 13.32 -3.41
N GLU A 166 -20.61 12.66 -4.55
CA GLU A 166 -21.92 12.66 -5.20
C GLU A 166 -22.85 11.53 -4.67
N LEU A 167 -22.31 10.53 -3.98
CA LEU A 167 -23.06 9.43 -3.35
C LEU A 167 -23.73 9.85 -2.03
#